data_2af4dd8028e908979c997a305269aff7
#
_entry.id   2af4dd8028e908979c997a305269aff7
#
_cell.length_a   1.000
_cell.length_b   1.000
_cell.length_c   1.000
_cell.angle_alpha   90.00
_cell.angle_beta   90.00
_cell.angle_gamma   90.00
#
_symmetry.space_group_name_H-M   'P 1'
#
loop_
_entity.id
_entity.type
_entity.pdbx_description
1 polymer ?
#
loop_
_entity_poly.entity_id
_entity_poly.type
_entity_poly.pdbx_seq_one_letter_code
_entity_poly.pdbx_strand_id
1 'polypeptide(L)'
;MAHGVPVAAAYSAADIFADPHVAARGDLVEVDDPVAGPMRQQAPYPRFVGQPPVAPAGAPRLGEHTDDVLRDLLGLEERHLRRLREDGVL
;
A
#
# COMPACT_ATOMS: atom_id res chain seq x y z
N MET A 1 10.44 -19.23 -30.00
CA MET A 1 10.21 -18.02 -30.84
C MET A 1 10.78 -18.27 -32.24
N ALA A 2 10.25 -19.26 -32.92
CA ALA A 2 10.82 -19.71 -34.22
C ALA A 2 10.63 -18.72 -35.38
N HIS A 3 9.77 -17.69 -35.24
CA HIS A 3 9.42 -16.77 -36.32
C HIS A 3 9.59 -15.28 -35.97
N GLY A 4 10.29 -14.94 -34.94
CA GLY A 4 10.58 -13.55 -34.53
C GLY A 4 9.36 -12.73 -34.09
N VAL A 5 8.23 -13.37 -33.84
CA VAL A 5 7.02 -12.71 -33.36
C VAL A 5 7.14 -12.53 -31.82
N PRO A 6 7.03 -11.30 -31.30
CA PRO A 6 7.02 -11.07 -29.86
C PRO A 6 5.72 -11.64 -29.25
N VAL A 7 5.87 -12.63 -28.39
CA VAL A 7 4.75 -13.24 -27.66
C VAL A 7 5.11 -13.39 -26.21
N ALA A 8 4.14 -13.17 -25.33
CA ALA A 8 4.25 -13.43 -23.90
C ALA A 8 3.00 -14.17 -23.41
N ALA A 9 3.15 -14.95 -22.37
CA ALA A 9 2.01 -15.56 -21.68
C ALA A 9 1.22 -14.48 -20.91
N ALA A 10 -0.10 -14.60 -20.92
CA ALA A 10 -0.93 -13.84 -19.99
C ALA A 10 -0.87 -14.50 -18.63
N TYR A 11 -0.32 -13.80 -17.65
CA TYR A 11 -0.15 -14.31 -16.29
C TYR A 11 -1.43 -14.15 -15.46
N SER A 12 -1.78 -15.21 -14.75
CA SER A 12 -2.69 -15.13 -13.61
C SER A 12 -1.94 -14.60 -12.37
N ALA A 13 -2.68 -14.28 -11.31
CA ALA A 13 -2.06 -13.90 -10.03
C ALA A 13 -1.13 -15.01 -9.49
N ALA A 14 -1.55 -16.29 -9.64
CA ALA A 14 -0.73 -17.42 -9.22
C ALA A 14 0.61 -17.50 -9.97
N ASP A 15 0.59 -17.23 -11.27
CA ASP A 15 1.81 -17.22 -12.09
C ASP A 15 2.76 -16.08 -11.65
N ILE A 16 2.21 -14.91 -11.36
CA ILE A 16 3.00 -13.77 -10.84
C ILE A 16 3.65 -14.11 -9.50
N PHE A 17 2.91 -14.75 -8.59
CA PHE A 17 3.45 -15.17 -7.29
C PHE A 17 4.54 -16.23 -7.40
N ALA A 18 4.51 -17.06 -8.44
CA ALA A 18 5.47 -18.13 -8.67
C ALA A 18 6.67 -17.70 -9.55
N ASP A 19 6.60 -16.53 -10.18
CA ASP A 19 7.62 -16.10 -11.16
C ASP A 19 8.92 -15.69 -10.45
N PRO A 20 10.06 -16.36 -10.76
CA PRO A 20 11.35 -16.04 -10.15
C PRO A 20 11.86 -14.64 -10.54
N HIS A 21 11.46 -14.09 -11.68
CA HIS A 21 11.83 -12.73 -12.07
C HIS A 21 11.12 -11.69 -11.20
N VAL A 22 9.83 -11.87 -10.94
CA VAL A 22 9.04 -11.04 -10.03
C VAL A 22 9.64 -11.08 -8.62
N ALA A 23 9.98 -12.26 -8.14
CA ALA A 23 10.64 -12.47 -6.85
C ALA A 23 12.02 -11.77 -6.78
N ALA A 24 12.87 -11.96 -7.80
CA ALA A 24 14.19 -11.36 -7.87
C ALA A 24 14.15 -9.81 -7.92
N ARG A 25 13.11 -9.26 -8.53
CA ARG A 25 12.88 -7.81 -8.57
C ARG A 25 12.32 -7.27 -7.25
N GLY A 26 11.79 -8.12 -6.38
CA GLY A 26 11.06 -7.70 -5.19
C GLY A 26 9.81 -6.87 -5.52
N ASP A 27 9.11 -7.25 -6.59
CA ASP A 27 7.89 -6.55 -7.02
C ASP A 27 6.67 -6.91 -6.16
N LEU A 28 6.80 -7.96 -5.34
CA LEU A 28 5.85 -8.34 -4.30
C LEU A 28 6.51 -8.26 -2.93
N VAL A 29 5.80 -7.72 -1.97
CA VAL A 29 6.25 -7.54 -0.59
C VAL A 29 5.21 -8.08 0.38
N GLU A 30 5.68 -8.60 1.51
CA GLU A 30 4.81 -8.99 2.61
C GLU A 30 4.57 -7.78 3.52
N VAL A 31 3.32 -7.59 3.91
CA VAL A 31 2.89 -6.58 4.87
C VAL A 31 1.98 -7.22 5.90
N ASP A 32 2.01 -6.69 7.10
CA ASP A 32 1.10 -7.09 8.16
C ASP A 32 -0.08 -6.11 8.19
N ASP A 33 -1.24 -6.57 7.71
CA ASP A 33 -2.44 -5.76 7.67
C ASP A 33 -3.20 -5.89 9.00
N PRO A 34 -3.65 -4.80 9.62
CA PRO A 34 -4.28 -4.82 10.95
C PRO A 34 -5.63 -5.56 10.98
N VAL A 35 -6.20 -5.87 9.83
CA VAL A 35 -7.49 -6.57 9.71
C VAL A 35 -7.32 -7.93 9.05
N ALA A 36 -6.60 -7.99 7.92
CA ALA A 36 -6.42 -9.22 7.15
C ALA A 36 -5.25 -10.09 7.63
N GLY A 37 -4.35 -9.54 8.47
CA GLY A 37 -3.11 -10.21 8.87
C GLY A 37 -2.05 -10.19 7.78
N PRO A 38 -1.10 -11.15 7.79
CA PRO A 38 -0.03 -11.18 6.80
C PRO A 38 -0.57 -11.34 5.38
N MET A 39 -0.21 -10.42 4.49
CA MET A 39 -0.63 -10.44 3.10
C MET A 39 0.51 -10.04 2.17
N ARG A 40 0.43 -10.48 0.91
CA ARG A 40 1.34 -10.02 -0.14
C ARG A 40 0.67 -8.99 -1.00
N GLN A 41 1.37 -7.91 -1.23
CA GLN A 41 0.92 -6.84 -2.11
C GLN A 41 2.04 -6.38 -3.05
N GLN A 42 1.67 -5.62 -4.06
CA GLN A 42 2.62 -4.99 -4.96
C GLN A 42 3.50 -4.00 -4.19
N ALA A 43 4.80 -4.05 -4.47
CA ALA A 43 5.73 -3.05 -3.95
C ALA A 43 5.41 -1.65 -4.49
N PRO A 44 5.74 -0.58 -3.77
CA PRO A 44 5.53 0.79 -4.22
C PRO A 44 6.25 1.12 -5.54
N TYR A 45 5.57 1.83 -6.43
CA TYR A 45 6.09 2.36 -7.69
C TYR A 45 5.89 3.88 -7.79
N PRO A 46 6.75 4.58 -8.55
CA PRO A 46 7.98 4.11 -9.22
C PRO A 46 9.13 3.88 -8.24
N ARG A 47 10.11 3.09 -8.64
CA ARG A 47 11.37 2.92 -7.90
C ARG A 47 12.38 3.96 -8.36
N PHE A 48 12.94 4.70 -7.42
CA PHE A 48 13.95 5.70 -7.69
C PHE A 48 15.35 5.13 -7.49
N VAL A 49 16.22 5.29 -8.49
CA VAL A 49 17.61 4.84 -8.38
C VAL A 49 18.34 5.63 -7.29
N GLY A 50 19.03 4.91 -6.40
CA GLY A 50 19.77 5.53 -5.29
C GLY A 50 18.93 5.93 -4.09
N GLN A 51 17.63 5.67 -4.09
CA GLN A 51 16.78 5.88 -2.92
C GLN A 51 16.37 4.52 -2.31
N PRO A 52 16.28 4.43 -0.98
CA PRO A 52 15.74 3.24 -0.35
C PRO A 52 14.28 3.04 -0.75
N PRO A 53 13.81 1.79 -0.89
CA PRO A 53 12.41 1.54 -1.15
C PRO A 53 11.56 2.06 0.00
N VAL A 54 10.40 2.64 -0.33
CA VAL A 54 9.40 3.00 0.68
C VAL A 54 8.89 1.71 1.32
N ALA A 55 8.92 1.65 2.65
CA ALA A 55 8.39 0.50 3.36
C ALA A 55 6.86 0.44 3.16
N PRO A 56 6.33 -0.67 2.63
CA PRO A 56 4.89 -0.81 2.50
C PRO A 56 4.25 -1.01 3.88
N ALA A 57 3.03 -0.55 4.02
CA ALA A 57 2.20 -0.78 5.20
C ALA A 57 0.87 -1.41 4.79
N GLY A 58 0.21 -2.06 5.73
CA GLY A 58 -1.17 -2.50 5.57
C GLY A 58 -2.13 -1.31 5.43
N ALA A 59 -3.37 -1.58 5.05
CA ALA A 59 -4.38 -0.54 4.94
C ALA A 59 -4.77 -0.01 6.33
N PRO A 60 -4.88 1.32 6.53
CA PRO A 60 -5.36 1.86 7.79
C PRO A 60 -6.84 1.51 8.00
N ARG A 61 -7.24 1.40 9.26
CA ARG A 61 -8.66 1.28 9.62
C ARG A 61 -9.40 2.56 9.30
N LEU A 62 -10.71 2.46 9.11
CA LEU A 62 -11.55 3.64 8.90
C LEU A 62 -11.38 4.63 10.06
N GLY A 63 -11.03 5.87 9.72
CA GLY A 63 -10.83 6.94 10.70
C GLY A 63 -9.53 6.89 11.51
N GLU A 64 -8.65 5.90 11.29
CA GLU A 64 -7.42 5.70 12.08
C GLU A 64 -6.53 6.95 12.16
N HIS A 65 -6.43 7.69 11.07
CA HIS A 65 -5.59 8.89 10.99
C HIS A 65 -6.37 10.20 11.01
N THR A 66 -7.68 10.17 11.25
CA THR A 66 -8.53 11.38 11.20
C THR A 66 -8.03 12.48 12.12
N ASP A 67 -7.73 12.16 13.37
CA ASP A 67 -7.29 13.14 14.36
C ASP A 67 -5.92 13.72 14.01
N ASP A 68 -4.99 12.85 13.61
CA ASP A 68 -3.64 13.28 13.26
C ASP A 68 -3.67 14.21 12.04
N VAL A 69 -4.42 13.84 11.00
CA VAL A 69 -4.59 14.66 9.80
C VAL A 69 -5.20 16.02 10.15
N LEU A 70 -6.25 16.05 10.96
CA LEU A 70 -6.93 17.30 11.33
C LEU A 70 -6.06 18.19 12.24
N ARG A 71 -5.25 17.59 13.12
CA ARG A 71 -4.26 18.34 13.91
C ARG A 71 -3.14 18.89 13.04
N ASP A 72 -2.54 18.04 12.20
CA ASP A 72 -1.33 18.38 11.46
C ASP A 72 -1.58 19.35 10.30
N LEU A 73 -2.70 19.19 9.58
CA LEU A 73 -3.01 20.04 8.42
C LEU A 73 -3.85 21.27 8.78
N LEU A 74 -4.74 21.17 9.75
CA LEU A 74 -5.65 22.26 10.12
C LEU A 74 -5.37 22.88 11.48
N GLY A 75 -4.44 22.33 12.24
CA GLY A 75 -4.10 22.83 13.57
C GLY A 75 -5.24 22.71 14.58
N LEU A 76 -6.17 21.76 14.38
CA LEU A 76 -7.31 21.62 15.27
C LEU A 76 -6.86 21.06 16.63
N GLU A 77 -7.28 21.74 17.69
CA GLU A 77 -7.02 21.27 19.04
C GLU A 77 -8.01 20.17 19.44
N GLU A 78 -7.66 19.37 20.43
CA GLU A 78 -8.46 18.25 20.95
C GLU A 78 -9.91 18.63 21.29
N ARG A 79 -10.13 19.85 21.81
CA ARG A 79 -11.47 20.37 22.12
C ARG A 79 -12.35 20.48 20.86
N HIS A 80 -11.75 20.83 19.71
CA HIS A 80 -12.47 20.96 18.44
C HIS A 80 -12.82 19.59 17.87
N LEU A 81 -11.89 18.64 17.92
CA LEU A 81 -12.10 17.26 17.46
C LEU A 81 -13.24 16.59 18.26
N ARG A 82 -13.25 16.79 19.57
CA ARG A 82 -14.30 16.26 20.44
C ARG A 82 -15.68 16.85 20.07
N ARG A 83 -15.76 18.16 19.85
CA ARG A 83 -17.00 18.81 19.43
C ARG A 83 -17.50 18.29 18.09
N LEU A 84 -16.61 18.11 17.11
CA LEU A 84 -16.97 17.56 15.79
C LEU A 84 -17.53 16.15 15.90
N ARG A 85 -17.03 15.31 16.83
CA ARG A 85 -17.61 14.00 17.13
C ARG A 85 -18.97 14.08 17.79
N GLU A 86 -19.14 15.00 18.78
CA GLU A 86 -20.43 15.24 19.45
C GLU A 86 -21.50 15.71 18.46
N ASP A 87 -21.10 16.54 17.49
CA ASP A 87 -21.98 17.06 16.43
C ASP A 87 -22.21 16.05 15.28
N GLY A 88 -21.58 14.84 15.32
CA GLY A 88 -21.72 13.80 14.28
C GLY A 88 -21.08 14.14 12.95
N VAL A 89 -20.07 15.00 12.94
CA VAL A 89 -19.31 15.39 11.75
C VAL A 89 -18.13 14.42 11.50
N LEU A 90 -17.60 13.82 12.56
CA LEU A 90 -16.54 12.81 12.55
C LEU A 90 -17.05 11.46 13.07
#